data_dc4818c3d2cf64f8eafd313a74c9265b
#
_entry.id   dc4818c3d2cf64f8eafd313a74c9265b
#
_cell.length_a   1.000
_cell.length_b   1.000
_cell.length_c   1.000
_cell.angle_alpha   90.00
_cell.angle_beta   90.00
_cell.angle_gamma   90.00
#
_symmetry.space_group_name_H-M   'P 1'
#
loop_
_entity.id
_entity.type
_entity.pdbx_description
1 polymer ?
#
loop_
_entity_poly.entity_id
_entity_poly.type
_entity_poly.pdbx_seq_one_letter_code
_entity_poly.pdbx_strand_id
1 'polypeptide(L)'
;MAMLEVKDLEVYYGMIQAIKGISFEVNQGEVIALIGANGAGKTTTLQTITGMLQAKKGHILFEGQDITKVPGHKIVTMGMAHVPEGRRVFANLSVYENLKLGAYTRKDKNEIAQSLEMVYESFPRLKERRNQSAGTLSGGEQQMLAMDRALMSKPRIVLMDEPSMGLSPIFVDEIFKIIQKISAEGTTVLLVEQNAKKALAIADRAYVLETGKIALSGDAKELMNNESIKKAYLGE
;
A
#
# COMPACT_ATOMS: atom_id res chain seq x y z
N MET A 1 10.80 -12.27 11.84
CA MET A 1 11.08 -11.04 12.60
C MET A 1 10.22 -9.96 11.99
N ALA A 2 9.48 -9.24 12.79
CA ALA A 2 8.59 -8.20 12.26
C ALA A 2 9.41 -7.09 11.55
N MET A 3 9.03 -6.78 10.31
CA MET A 3 9.59 -5.68 9.54
C MET A 3 8.95 -4.35 9.94
N LEU A 4 7.64 -4.37 10.16
CA LEU A 4 6.87 -3.21 10.63
C LEU A 4 6.07 -3.63 11.88
N GLU A 5 6.19 -2.86 12.95
CA GLU A 5 5.40 -3.04 14.17
C GLU A 5 4.66 -1.75 14.50
N VAL A 6 3.38 -1.85 14.73
CA VAL A 6 2.53 -0.75 15.22
C VAL A 6 2.06 -1.13 16.62
N LYS A 7 2.32 -0.27 17.61
CA LYS A 7 2.04 -0.55 19.03
C LYS A 7 1.18 0.56 19.63
N ASP A 8 -0.01 0.22 20.10
CA ASP A 8 -0.96 1.08 20.83
C ASP A 8 -1.19 2.43 20.15
N LEU A 9 -1.30 2.41 18.81
CA LEU A 9 -1.39 3.60 18.00
C LEU A 9 -2.71 4.33 18.21
N GLU A 10 -2.65 5.61 18.65
CA GLU A 10 -3.79 6.50 18.73
C GLU A 10 -3.60 7.70 17.80
N VAL A 11 -4.61 7.99 16.97
CA VAL A 11 -4.60 9.12 16.04
C VAL A 11 -5.89 9.92 16.15
N TYR A 12 -5.75 11.24 16.11
CA TYR A 12 -6.85 12.17 16.29
C TYR A 12 -6.91 13.20 15.15
N TYR A 13 -8.12 13.56 14.75
CA TYR A 13 -8.43 14.74 13.94
C TYR A 13 -9.16 15.74 14.84
N GLY A 14 -8.41 16.71 15.39
CA GLY A 14 -8.93 17.60 16.42
C GLY A 14 -9.39 16.83 17.66
N MET A 15 -10.69 16.84 17.95
CA MET A 15 -11.29 16.09 19.07
C MET A 15 -11.76 14.68 18.70
N ILE A 16 -11.74 14.32 17.43
CA ILE A 16 -12.22 13.01 16.96
C ILE A 16 -11.08 12.00 16.98
N GLN A 17 -11.22 10.95 17.79
CA GLN A 17 -10.29 9.83 17.81
C GLN A 17 -10.58 8.87 16.65
N ALA A 18 -9.76 8.93 15.63
CA ALA A 18 -9.89 8.08 14.44
C ALA A 18 -9.30 6.68 14.65
N ILE A 19 -8.15 6.57 15.35
CA ILE A 19 -7.50 5.31 15.70
C ILE A 19 -7.41 5.22 17.23
N LYS A 20 -7.81 4.07 17.78
CA LYS A 20 -8.11 3.89 19.20
C LYS A 20 -7.24 2.82 19.87
N GLY A 21 -5.91 2.95 19.73
CA GLY A 21 -4.96 2.04 20.34
C GLY A 21 -4.84 0.71 19.58
N ILE A 22 -4.54 0.76 18.27
CA ILE A 22 -4.33 -0.45 17.48
C ILE A 22 -2.89 -0.94 17.59
N SER A 23 -2.73 -2.27 17.61
CA SER A 23 -1.42 -2.93 17.56
C SER A 23 -1.45 -4.04 16.53
N PHE A 24 -0.47 -4.06 15.63
CA PHE A 24 -0.31 -5.11 14.62
C PHE A 24 1.13 -5.16 14.10
N GLU A 25 1.45 -6.22 13.40
CA GLU A 25 2.77 -6.43 12.82
C GLU A 25 2.71 -6.96 11.39
N VAL A 26 3.76 -6.66 10.62
CA VAL A 26 3.99 -7.18 9.27
C VAL A 26 5.37 -7.81 9.26
N ASN A 27 5.48 -9.10 8.94
CA ASN A 27 6.76 -9.76 8.79
C ASN A 27 7.33 -9.57 7.38
N GLN A 28 8.64 -9.74 7.26
CA GLN A 28 9.32 -9.65 5.95
C GLN A 28 8.77 -10.71 4.98
N GLY A 29 8.46 -10.27 3.77
CA GLY A 29 7.96 -11.13 2.68
C GLY A 29 6.48 -11.47 2.77
N GLU A 30 5.74 -11.01 3.81
CA GLU A 30 4.31 -11.22 3.92
C GLU A 30 3.49 -10.21 3.10
N VAL A 31 2.34 -10.66 2.63
CA VAL A 31 1.22 -9.81 2.21
C VAL A 31 0.22 -9.74 3.35
N ILE A 32 0.12 -8.59 3.98
CA ILE A 32 -0.87 -8.34 5.05
C ILE A 32 -2.01 -7.50 4.49
N ALA A 33 -3.25 -7.94 4.70
CA ALA A 33 -4.43 -7.15 4.39
C ALA A 33 -4.97 -6.43 5.63
N LEU A 34 -5.18 -5.13 5.54
CA LEU A 34 -5.94 -4.35 6.51
C LEU A 34 -7.29 -4.01 5.88
N ILE A 35 -8.33 -4.75 6.25
CA ILE A 35 -9.68 -4.64 5.69
C ILE A 35 -10.63 -3.95 6.66
N GLY A 36 -11.71 -3.38 6.15
CA GLY A 36 -12.73 -2.70 6.95
C GLY A 36 -13.58 -1.77 6.11
N ALA A 37 -14.70 -1.34 6.67
CA ALA A 37 -15.61 -0.41 6.02
C ALA A 37 -14.98 0.99 5.81
N ASN A 38 -15.63 1.83 4.99
CA ASN A 38 -15.24 3.23 4.85
C ASN A 38 -15.35 3.94 6.21
N GLY A 39 -14.34 4.75 6.52
CA GLY A 39 -14.26 5.42 7.82
C GLY A 39 -13.76 4.56 8.99
N ALA A 40 -13.40 3.28 8.77
CA ALA A 40 -12.85 2.42 9.81
C ALA A 40 -11.47 2.87 10.33
N GLY A 41 -10.75 3.72 9.57
CA GLY A 41 -9.43 4.24 9.95
C GLY A 41 -8.26 3.67 9.12
N LYS A 42 -8.54 2.91 8.05
CA LYS A 42 -7.53 2.25 7.21
C LYS A 42 -6.50 3.26 6.63
N THR A 43 -6.96 4.22 5.86
CA THR A 43 -6.13 5.30 5.28
C THR A 43 -5.40 6.10 6.36
N THR A 44 -6.07 6.41 7.47
CA THR A 44 -5.47 7.11 8.61
C THR A 44 -4.29 6.33 9.18
N THR A 45 -4.42 5.00 9.29
CA THR A 45 -3.34 4.13 9.75
C THR A 45 -2.15 4.19 8.80
N LEU A 46 -2.36 4.04 7.47
CA LEU A 46 -1.28 4.12 6.49
C LEU A 46 -0.59 5.49 6.48
N GLN A 47 -1.38 6.57 6.50
CA GLN A 47 -0.83 7.93 6.52
C GLN A 47 -0.01 8.21 7.78
N THR A 48 -0.37 7.60 8.92
CA THR A 48 0.41 7.74 10.15
C THR A 48 1.71 6.95 10.06
N ILE A 49 1.68 5.71 9.55
CA ILE A 49 2.88 4.89 9.35
C ILE A 49 3.87 5.59 8.40
N THR A 50 3.37 6.23 7.35
CA THR A 50 4.20 6.92 6.35
C THR A 50 4.62 8.34 6.76
N GLY A 51 4.31 8.78 7.99
CA GLY A 51 4.71 10.07 8.52
C GLY A 51 3.98 11.27 7.92
N MET A 52 2.84 11.06 7.24
CA MET A 52 1.96 12.12 6.75
C MET A 52 1.01 12.64 7.83
N LEU A 53 0.66 11.80 8.80
CA LEU A 53 -0.06 12.15 10.01
C LEU A 53 0.78 11.83 11.23
N GLN A 54 0.56 12.58 12.32
CA GLN A 54 1.26 12.32 13.57
C GLN A 54 0.40 11.50 14.52
N ALA A 55 1.01 10.47 15.10
CA ALA A 55 0.40 9.73 16.20
C ALA A 55 0.30 10.58 17.45
N LYS A 56 -0.80 10.48 18.18
CA LYS A 56 -0.97 11.09 19.50
C LYS A 56 -0.31 10.25 20.59
N LYS A 57 -0.44 8.91 20.45
CA LYS A 57 0.18 7.92 21.32
C LYS A 57 0.58 6.69 20.50
N GLY A 58 1.37 5.82 21.12
CA GLY A 58 1.87 4.59 20.54
C GLY A 58 3.17 4.77 19.80
N HIS A 59 3.65 3.68 19.22
CA HIS A 59 4.92 3.60 18.52
C HIS A 59 4.78 2.89 17.18
N ILE A 60 5.56 3.31 16.21
CA ILE A 60 5.72 2.65 14.92
C ILE A 60 7.20 2.32 14.75
N LEU A 61 7.50 1.03 14.66
CA LEU A 61 8.86 0.56 14.46
C LEU A 61 8.99 -0.04 13.05
N PHE A 62 10.00 0.38 12.33
CA PHE A 62 10.37 -0.18 11.04
C PHE A 62 11.77 -0.79 11.14
N GLU A 63 11.85 -2.12 11.00
CA GLU A 63 13.09 -2.89 11.23
C GLU A 63 13.75 -2.60 12.58
N GLY A 64 12.92 -2.51 13.62
CA GLY A 64 13.35 -2.21 14.97
C GLY A 64 13.68 -0.74 15.27
N GLN A 65 13.68 0.13 14.26
CA GLN A 65 13.88 1.57 14.43
C GLN A 65 12.55 2.28 14.64
N ASP A 66 12.43 3.10 15.68
CA ASP A 66 11.24 3.93 15.92
C ASP A 66 11.15 5.05 14.87
N ILE A 67 10.10 5.00 14.05
CA ILE A 67 9.82 5.97 13.00
C ILE A 67 8.61 6.86 13.32
N THR A 68 8.03 6.77 14.51
CA THR A 68 6.78 7.46 14.91
C THR A 68 6.80 8.97 14.63
N LYS A 69 7.97 9.60 14.76
CA LYS A 69 8.16 11.05 14.54
C LYS A 69 9.06 11.36 13.34
N VAL A 70 9.39 10.36 12.54
CA VAL A 70 10.23 10.55 11.35
C VAL A 70 9.36 11.13 10.22
N PRO A 71 9.78 12.24 9.58
CA PRO A 71 9.01 12.80 8.48
C PRO A 71 9.01 11.90 7.24
N GLY A 72 7.89 11.85 6.51
CA GLY A 72 7.64 10.91 5.42
C GLY A 72 8.74 10.86 4.35
N HIS A 73 9.32 12.01 3.98
CA HIS A 73 10.41 12.04 2.98
C HIS A 73 11.67 11.28 3.43
N LYS A 74 11.90 11.14 4.74
CA LYS A 74 12.99 10.31 5.28
C LYS A 74 12.59 8.84 5.33
N ILE A 75 11.31 8.52 5.63
CA ILE A 75 10.80 7.15 5.65
C ILE A 75 10.98 6.48 4.28
N VAL A 76 10.76 7.20 3.19
CA VAL A 76 11.00 6.69 1.82
C VAL A 76 12.46 6.27 1.63
N THR A 77 13.43 7.03 2.17
CA THR A 77 14.87 6.68 2.07
C THR A 77 15.24 5.44 2.90
N MET A 78 14.38 5.05 3.83
CA MET A 78 14.55 3.84 4.64
C MET A 78 14.01 2.59 3.94
N GLY A 79 13.45 2.71 2.73
CA GLY A 79 12.96 1.57 1.94
C GLY A 79 11.47 1.27 2.12
N MET A 80 10.68 2.22 2.60
CA MET A 80 9.22 2.13 2.66
C MET A 80 8.60 2.99 1.55
N ALA A 81 7.77 2.41 0.67
CA ALA A 81 7.04 3.14 -0.34
C ALA A 81 5.54 3.17 -0.02
N HIS A 82 4.85 4.20 -0.51
CA HIS A 82 3.42 4.37 -0.34
C HIS A 82 2.74 4.64 -1.68
N VAL A 83 1.70 3.87 -1.96
CA VAL A 83 0.77 4.09 -3.06
C VAL A 83 -0.53 4.60 -2.45
N PRO A 84 -0.78 5.92 -2.46
CA PRO A 84 -1.97 6.49 -1.85
C PRO A 84 -3.21 6.26 -2.71
N GLU A 85 -4.38 6.36 -2.10
CA GLU A 85 -5.68 6.39 -2.77
C GLU A 85 -5.75 7.52 -3.83
N GLY A 86 -6.50 7.28 -4.91
CA GLY A 86 -6.83 8.31 -5.90
C GLY A 86 -5.78 8.50 -6.99
N ARG A 87 -5.00 7.46 -7.29
CA ARG A 87 -4.09 7.37 -8.46
C ARG A 87 -2.92 8.37 -8.49
N ARG A 88 -2.85 9.35 -7.70
CA ARG A 88 -1.83 10.41 -7.44
C ARG A 88 -0.64 10.48 -8.42
N VAL A 89 -0.91 10.50 -9.74
CA VAL A 89 0.11 10.74 -10.76
C VAL A 89 0.38 12.24 -10.94
N PHE A 90 1.59 12.58 -11.40
CA PHE A 90 1.90 13.95 -11.84
C PHE A 90 1.36 14.13 -13.26
N ALA A 91 0.13 14.64 -13.36
CA ALA A 91 -0.65 14.69 -14.59
C ALA A 91 0.03 15.39 -15.76
N ASN A 92 0.79 16.46 -15.49
CA ASN A 92 1.50 17.26 -16.48
C ASN A 92 2.85 16.69 -16.91
N LEU A 93 3.33 15.64 -16.23
CA LEU A 93 4.55 14.93 -16.58
C LEU A 93 4.24 13.72 -17.43
N SER A 94 5.19 13.30 -18.25
CA SER A 94 5.10 12.06 -19.02
C SER A 94 5.12 10.83 -18.10
N VAL A 95 4.72 9.68 -18.63
CA VAL A 95 4.85 8.38 -17.96
C VAL A 95 6.29 8.15 -17.50
N TYR A 96 7.26 8.36 -18.40
CA TYR A 96 8.69 8.20 -18.09
C TYR A 96 9.14 9.10 -16.93
N GLU A 97 8.76 10.38 -16.96
CA GLU A 97 9.12 11.33 -15.90
C GLU A 97 8.50 10.96 -14.55
N ASN A 98 7.23 10.49 -14.54
CA ASN A 98 6.61 9.96 -13.35
C ASN A 98 7.41 8.79 -12.75
N LEU A 99 7.79 7.81 -13.58
CA LEU A 99 8.61 6.66 -13.14
C LEU A 99 9.97 7.11 -12.62
N LYS A 100 10.64 8.01 -13.33
CA LYS A 100 11.94 8.54 -12.92
C LYS A 100 11.88 9.25 -11.57
N LEU A 101 10.81 9.99 -11.28
CA LEU A 101 10.59 10.60 -9.97
C LEU A 101 10.49 9.56 -8.84
N GLY A 102 9.96 8.35 -9.11
CA GLY A 102 9.93 7.27 -8.13
C GLY A 102 11.32 6.83 -7.66
N ALA A 103 12.34 7.01 -8.50
CA ALA A 103 13.72 6.66 -8.20
C ALA A 103 14.54 7.82 -7.59
N TYR A 104 13.93 8.93 -7.16
CA TYR A 104 14.65 10.15 -6.76
C TYR A 104 15.62 9.95 -5.58
N THR A 105 15.40 8.94 -4.73
CA THR A 105 16.27 8.61 -3.60
C THR A 105 17.49 7.78 -4.00
N ARG A 106 17.51 7.22 -5.22
CA ARG A 106 18.55 6.31 -5.72
C ARG A 106 19.57 7.08 -6.56
N LYS A 107 20.83 6.64 -6.52
CA LYS A 107 21.96 7.29 -7.21
C LYS A 107 22.53 6.46 -8.36
N ASP A 108 22.42 5.13 -8.29
CA ASP A 108 22.95 4.25 -9.31
C ASP A 108 22.06 4.24 -10.55
N LYS A 109 22.61 4.83 -11.64
CA LYS A 109 21.89 4.95 -12.92
C LYS A 109 21.62 3.60 -13.60
N ASN A 110 22.51 2.62 -13.42
CA ASN A 110 22.35 1.30 -14.02
C ASN A 110 21.23 0.52 -13.33
N GLU A 111 21.19 0.54 -12.01
CA GLU A 111 20.09 -0.07 -11.25
C GLU A 111 18.74 0.61 -11.53
N ILE A 112 18.72 1.94 -11.69
CA ILE A 112 17.49 2.67 -12.05
C ILE A 112 17.01 2.25 -13.44
N ALA A 113 17.93 2.11 -14.41
CA ALA A 113 17.60 1.63 -15.75
C ALA A 113 17.05 0.20 -15.75
N GLN A 114 17.66 -0.70 -14.97
CA GLN A 114 17.15 -2.07 -14.78
C GLN A 114 15.74 -2.08 -14.19
N SER A 115 15.50 -1.27 -13.13
CA SER A 115 14.16 -1.17 -12.53
C SER A 115 13.12 -0.63 -13.54
N LEU A 116 13.51 0.30 -14.39
CA LEU A 116 12.63 0.84 -15.43
C LEU A 116 12.26 -0.22 -16.47
N GLU A 117 13.22 -1.05 -16.91
CA GLU A 117 12.92 -2.16 -17.83
C GLU A 117 12.02 -3.20 -17.17
N MET A 118 12.23 -3.57 -15.91
CA MET A 118 11.35 -4.48 -15.16
C MET A 118 9.91 -3.96 -15.08
N VAL A 119 9.73 -2.66 -14.83
CA VAL A 119 8.43 -1.98 -14.87
C VAL A 119 7.81 -2.11 -16.26
N TYR A 120 8.56 -1.85 -17.32
CA TYR A 120 8.07 -1.94 -18.69
C TYR A 120 7.76 -3.38 -19.15
N GLU A 121 8.47 -4.37 -18.63
CA GLU A 121 8.14 -5.78 -18.83
C GLU A 121 6.83 -6.17 -18.14
N SER A 122 6.60 -5.64 -16.95
CA SER A 122 5.36 -5.88 -16.19
C SER A 122 4.16 -5.12 -16.80
N PHE A 123 4.42 -3.95 -17.39
CA PHE A 123 3.40 -3.06 -17.98
C PHE A 123 3.81 -2.55 -19.37
N PRO A 124 3.73 -3.37 -20.42
CA PRO A 124 4.11 -2.98 -21.78
C PRO A 124 3.40 -1.71 -22.28
N ARG A 125 2.15 -1.50 -21.84
CA ARG A 125 1.36 -0.30 -22.16
C ARG A 125 2.03 0.99 -21.67
N LEU A 126 2.68 0.98 -20.52
CA LEU A 126 3.40 2.16 -20.02
C LEU A 126 4.66 2.42 -20.88
N LYS A 127 5.31 1.37 -21.39
CA LYS A 127 6.45 1.49 -22.32
C LYS A 127 6.02 2.14 -23.65
N GLU A 128 4.92 1.67 -24.23
CA GLU A 128 4.34 2.20 -25.46
C GLU A 128 4.01 3.70 -25.34
N ARG A 129 3.55 4.10 -24.16
CA ARG A 129 3.07 5.44 -23.83
C ARG A 129 4.07 6.28 -23.03
N ARG A 130 5.33 5.89 -23.00
CA ARG A 130 6.36 6.50 -22.14
C ARG A 130 6.48 8.03 -22.24
N ASN A 131 6.22 8.58 -23.42
CA ASN A 131 6.30 10.01 -23.70
C ASN A 131 4.93 10.71 -23.58
N GLN A 132 3.84 9.97 -23.30
CA GLN A 132 2.50 10.53 -23.16
C GLN A 132 2.36 11.19 -21.79
N SER A 133 1.61 12.31 -21.73
CA SER A 133 1.26 12.96 -20.47
C SER A 133 0.41 12.00 -19.60
N ALA A 134 0.81 11.81 -18.34
CA ALA A 134 0.17 10.89 -17.43
C ALA A 134 -1.31 11.22 -17.15
N GLY A 135 -1.67 12.50 -17.22
CA GLY A 135 -3.06 12.95 -17.06
C GLY A 135 -4.00 12.48 -18.16
N THR A 136 -3.49 12.04 -19.32
CA THR A 136 -4.29 11.56 -20.45
C THR A 136 -4.45 10.03 -20.49
N LEU A 137 -3.86 9.32 -19.53
CA LEU A 137 -4.02 7.88 -19.37
C LEU A 137 -5.41 7.54 -18.82
N SER A 138 -5.89 6.32 -19.10
CA SER A 138 -7.08 5.78 -18.43
C SER A 138 -6.86 5.63 -16.92
N GLY A 139 -7.95 5.56 -16.15
CA GLY A 139 -7.85 5.42 -14.70
C GLY A 139 -7.07 4.19 -14.24
N GLY A 140 -7.18 3.06 -14.93
CA GLY A 140 -6.39 1.86 -14.64
C GLY A 140 -4.91 2.05 -14.94
N GLU A 141 -4.57 2.65 -16.09
CA GLU A 141 -3.17 2.96 -16.45
C GLU A 141 -2.54 3.96 -15.49
N GLN A 142 -3.30 4.96 -15.00
CA GLN A 142 -2.82 5.88 -13.97
C GLN A 142 -2.53 5.17 -12.65
N GLN A 143 -3.37 4.22 -12.26
CA GLN A 143 -3.15 3.44 -11.05
C GLN A 143 -1.91 2.56 -11.16
N MET A 144 -1.73 1.89 -12.31
CA MET A 144 -0.51 1.13 -12.60
C MET A 144 0.73 2.03 -12.54
N LEU A 145 0.68 3.19 -13.18
CA LEU A 145 1.77 4.16 -13.13
C LEU A 145 2.10 4.61 -11.69
N ALA A 146 1.08 4.81 -10.84
CA ALA A 146 1.29 5.19 -9.45
C ALA A 146 1.97 4.07 -8.65
N MET A 147 1.58 2.80 -8.87
CA MET A 147 2.22 1.63 -8.27
C MET A 147 3.66 1.47 -8.73
N ASP A 148 3.89 1.52 -10.04
CA ASP A 148 5.22 1.37 -10.63
C ASP A 148 6.17 2.48 -10.19
N ARG A 149 5.67 3.71 -10.08
CA ARG A 149 6.46 4.81 -9.53
C ARG A 149 6.91 4.50 -8.09
N ALA A 150 6.07 3.88 -7.28
CA ALA A 150 6.47 3.46 -5.93
C ALA A 150 7.55 2.37 -5.98
N LEU A 151 7.41 1.39 -6.89
CA LEU A 151 8.38 0.31 -7.08
C LEU A 151 9.74 0.79 -7.61
N MET A 152 9.78 1.91 -8.35
CA MET A 152 11.04 2.51 -8.81
C MET A 152 11.97 2.92 -7.67
N SER A 153 11.47 3.10 -6.44
CA SER A 153 12.31 3.32 -5.25
C SER A 153 13.03 2.06 -4.75
N LYS A 154 12.70 0.86 -5.31
CA LYS A 154 13.16 -0.47 -4.87
C LYS A 154 12.89 -0.69 -3.38
N PRO A 155 11.63 -0.58 -2.96
CA PRO A 155 11.27 -0.63 -1.55
C PRO A 155 11.37 -2.04 -0.98
N ARG A 156 11.59 -2.15 0.33
CA ARG A 156 11.49 -3.40 1.08
C ARG A 156 10.07 -3.70 1.51
N ILE A 157 9.28 -2.64 1.72
CA ILE A 157 7.85 -2.72 2.00
C ILE A 157 7.08 -1.66 1.18
N VAL A 158 5.96 -2.07 0.62
CA VAL A 158 5.01 -1.16 -0.07
C VAL A 158 3.70 -1.14 0.70
N LEU A 159 3.25 0.06 1.04
CA LEU A 159 1.94 0.30 1.62
C LEU A 159 0.99 0.78 0.51
N MET A 160 -0.12 0.09 0.31
CA MET A 160 -1.08 0.39 -0.76
C MET A 160 -2.44 0.72 -0.16
N ASP A 161 -2.96 1.90 -0.50
CA ASP A 161 -4.24 2.41 0.00
C ASP A 161 -5.32 2.31 -1.08
N GLU A 162 -6.19 1.32 -0.95
CA GLU A 162 -7.31 0.99 -1.86
C GLU A 162 -6.93 1.04 -3.34
N PRO A 163 -5.88 0.30 -3.77
CA PRO A 163 -5.37 0.40 -5.14
C PRO A 163 -6.37 -0.04 -6.20
N SER A 164 -7.39 -0.83 -5.85
CA SER A 164 -8.41 -1.32 -6.78
C SER A 164 -9.62 -0.40 -6.90
N MET A 165 -9.72 0.66 -6.08
CA MET A 165 -10.93 1.46 -5.99
C MET A 165 -11.25 2.23 -7.29
N GLY A 166 -12.52 2.14 -7.72
CA GLY A 166 -13.03 2.85 -8.90
C GLY A 166 -12.46 2.37 -10.23
N LEU A 167 -11.95 1.14 -10.29
CA LEU A 167 -11.45 0.51 -11.50
C LEU A 167 -12.45 -0.50 -12.08
N SER A 168 -12.32 -0.77 -13.37
CA SER A 168 -13.08 -1.85 -14.00
C SER A 168 -12.59 -3.22 -13.50
N PRO A 169 -13.45 -4.27 -13.53
CA PRO A 169 -13.09 -5.60 -13.04
C PRO A 169 -11.77 -6.14 -13.63
N ILE A 170 -11.50 -5.87 -14.91
CA ILE A 170 -10.26 -6.31 -15.59
C ILE A 170 -9.03 -5.68 -14.92
N PHE A 171 -9.06 -4.37 -14.67
CA PHE A 171 -7.96 -3.68 -14.00
C PHE A 171 -7.82 -4.07 -12.53
N VAL A 172 -8.93 -4.34 -11.84
CA VAL A 172 -8.90 -4.89 -10.48
C VAL A 172 -8.10 -6.19 -10.46
N ASP A 173 -8.44 -7.15 -11.33
CA ASP A 173 -7.74 -8.44 -11.41
C ASP A 173 -6.25 -8.28 -11.74
N GLU A 174 -5.92 -7.33 -12.61
CA GLU A 174 -4.54 -7.03 -12.99
C GLU A 174 -3.74 -6.47 -11.81
N ILE A 175 -4.30 -5.53 -11.03
CA ILE A 175 -3.66 -4.98 -9.84
C ILE A 175 -3.36 -6.07 -8.81
N PHE A 176 -4.31 -6.96 -8.52
CA PHE A 176 -4.08 -8.04 -7.57
C PHE A 176 -3.02 -9.03 -8.05
N LYS A 177 -2.93 -9.33 -9.36
CA LYS A 177 -1.83 -10.12 -9.94
C LYS A 177 -0.48 -9.43 -9.77
N ILE A 178 -0.42 -8.11 -9.94
CA ILE A 178 0.81 -7.34 -9.72
C ILE A 178 1.24 -7.43 -8.26
N ILE A 179 0.31 -7.24 -7.32
CA ILE A 179 0.61 -7.34 -5.89
C ILE A 179 1.20 -8.72 -5.56
N GLN A 180 0.62 -9.79 -6.10
CA GLN A 180 1.16 -11.15 -5.94
C GLN A 180 2.57 -11.28 -6.56
N LYS A 181 2.80 -10.71 -7.75
CA LYS A 181 4.10 -10.77 -8.42
C LYS A 181 5.18 -10.07 -7.59
N ILE A 182 4.95 -8.83 -7.14
CA ILE A 182 5.95 -8.09 -6.36
C ILE A 182 6.23 -8.74 -5.00
N SER A 183 5.23 -9.37 -4.39
CA SER A 183 5.40 -10.16 -3.17
C SER A 183 6.25 -11.41 -3.44
N ALA A 184 5.99 -12.14 -4.53
CA ALA A 184 6.78 -13.31 -4.93
C ALA A 184 8.25 -12.95 -5.23
N GLU A 185 8.53 -11.70 -5.62
CA GLU A 185 9.87 -11.14 -5.81
C GLU A 185 10.53 -10.70 -4.48
N GLY A 186 9.85 -10.91 -3.34
CA GLY A 186 10.37 -10.67 -1.99
C GLY A 186 10.02 -9.31 -1.38
N THR A 187 9.20 -8.49 -2.04
CA THR A 187 8.74 -7.22 -1.48
C THR A 187 7.60 -7.49 -0.48
N THR A 188 7.72 -6.97 0.74
CA THR A 188 6.66 -7.02 1.74
C THR A 188 5.52 -6.06 1.37
N VAL A 189 4.27 -6.46 1.59
CA VAL A 189 3.11 -5.65 1.22
C VAL A 189 2.16 -5.47 2.39
N LEU A 190 1.82 -4.22 2.71
CA LEU A 190 0.66 -3.88 3.55
C LEU A 190 -0.42 -3.29 2.64
N LEU A 191 -1.46 -4.07 2.41
CA LEU A 191 -2.56 -3.74 1.53
C LEU A 191 -3.78 -3.30 2.33
N VAL A 192 -4.20 -2.06 2.15
CA VAL A 192 -5.50 -1.58 2.63
C VAL A 192 -6.51 -1.73 1.51
N GLU A 193 -7.63 -2.39 1.78
CA GLU A 193 -8.68 -2.62 0.80
C GLU A 193 -10.07 -2.65 1.42
N GLN A 194 -11.05 -2.17 0.65
CA GLN A 194 -12.46 -2.38 0.94
C GLN A 194 -12.95 -3.70 0.34
N ASN A 195 -12.38 -4.14 -0.77
CA ASN A 195 -12.69 -5.42 -1.40
C ASN A 195 -12.05 -6.57 -0.61
N ALA A 196 -12.66 -6.91 0.54
CA ALA A 196 -12.14 -7.92 1.45
C ALA A 196 -11.92 -9.28 0.77
N LYS A 197 -12.82 -9.71 -0.12
CA LYS A 197 -12.71 -10.99 -0.83
C LYS A 197 -11.44 -11.07 -1.67
N LYS A 198 -11.13 -10.04 -2.43
CA LYS A 198 -9.91 -9.97 -3.25
C LYS A 198 -8.66 -9.85 -2.38
N ALA A 199 -8.70 -9.02 -1.34
CA ALA A 199 -7.57 -8.83 -0.45
C ALA A 199 -7.21 -10.11 0.30
N LEU A 200 -8.20 -10.79 0.90
CA LEU A 200 -8.00 -12.06 1.62
C LEU A 200 -7.52 -13.19 0.70
N ALA A 201 -7.90 -13.17 -0.59
CA ALA A 201 -7.48 -14.19 -1.55
C ALA A 201 -5.98 -14.19 -1.84
N ILE A 202 -5.27 -13.07 -1.61
CA ILE A 202 -3.84 -12.93 -1.88
C ILE A 202 -3.00 -12.69 -0.62
N ALA A 203 -3.62 -12.40 0.51
CA ALA A 203 -2.93 -12.12 1.76
C ALA A 203 -2.55 -13.41 2.49
N ASP A 204 -1.46 -13.35 3.26
CA ASP A 204 -1.06 -14.40 4.21
C ASP A 204 -1.86 -14.27 5.50
N ARG A 205 -1.94 -13.06 6.06
CA ARG A 205 -2.72 -12.71 7.25
C ARG A 205 -3.51 -11.42 7.02
N ALA A 206 -4.54 -11.21 7.83
CA ALA A 206 -5.29 -9.96 7.77
C ALA A 206 -5.68 -9.45 9.16
N TYR A 207 -5.93 -8.14 9.19
CA TYR A 207 -6.51 -7.41 10.31
C TYR A 207 -7.79 -6.74 9.84
N VAL A 208 -8.86 -6.92 10.62
CA VAL A 208 -10.17 -6.29 10.36
C VAL A 208 -10.29 -5.06 11.23
N LEU A 209 -10.37 -3.90 10.62
CA LEU A 209 -10.48 -2.63 11.30
C LEU A 209 -11.94 -2.17 11.34
N GLU A 210 -12.45 -1.90 12.54
CA GLU A 210 -13.80 -1.37 12.77
C GLU A 210 -13.75 -0.18 13.71
N THR A 211 -14.23 0.96 13.24
CA THR A 211 -14.35 2.19 14.04
C THR A 211 -13.07 2.53 14.84
N GLY A 212 -11.92 2.40 14.18
CA GLY A 212 -10.60 2.73 14.74
C GLY A 212 -9.99 1.67 15.66
N LYS A 213 -10.52 0.44 15.69
CA LYS A 213 -10.01 -0.69 16.47
C LYS A 213 -9.81 -1.92 15.58
N ILE A 214 -8.88 -2.78 15.93
CA ILE A 214 -8.80 -4.13 15.34
C ILE A 214 -9.85 -5.00 16.02
N ALA A 215 -10.84 -5.43 15.23
CA ALA A 215 -11.93 -6.30 15.69
C ALA A 215 -11.55 -7.77 15.60
N LEU A 216 -10.86 -8.17 14.53
CA LEU A 216 -10.41 -9.54 14.29
C LEU A 216 -9.03 -9.51 13.61
N SER A 217 -8.25 -10.55 13.79
CA SER A 217 -7.00 -10.79 13.07
C SER A 217 -6.70 -12.27 12.99
N GLY A 218 -5.96 -12.68 11.97
CA GLY A 218 -5.55 -14.08 11.80
C GLY A 218 -5.09 -14.40 10.38
N ASP A 219 -4.95 -15.70 10.12
CA ASP A 219 -4.68 -16.23 8.78
C ASP A 219 -5.79 -15.80 7.80
N ALA A 220 -5.39 -15.36 6.60
CA ALA A 220 -6.35 -14.81 5.65
C ALA A 220 -7.37 -15.86 5.15
N LYS A 221 -6.97 -17.13 5.02
CA LYS A 221 -7.86 -18.23 4.62
C LYS A 221 -8.87 -18.57 5.73
N GLU A 222 -8.45 -18.52 6.99
CA GLU A 222 -9.33 -18.71 8.14
C GLU A 222 -10.35 -17.58 8.22
N LEU A 223 -9.91 -16.33 8.06
CA LEU A 223 -10.80 -15.16 8.04
C LEU A 223 -11.78 -15.20 6.87
N MET A 224 -11.37 -15.66 5.70
CA MET A 224 -12.25 -15.83 4.53
C MET A 224 -13.39 -16.83 4.79
N ASN A 225 -13.17 -17.81 5.67
CA ASN A 225 -14.17 -18.81 6.04
C ASN A 225 -15.00 -18.42 7.28
N ASN A 226 -14.66 -17.32 7.94
CA ASN A 226 -15.35 -16.86 9.15
C ASN A 226 -16.74 -16.29 8.81
N GLU A 227 -17.79 -16.78 9.46
CA GLU A 227 -19.18 -16.41 9.22
C GLU A 227 -19.47 -14.90 9.43
N SER A 228 -18.82 -14.28 10.43
CA SER A 228 -18.97 -12.84 10.69
C SER A 228 -18.36 -12.02 9.56
N ILE A 229 -17.21 -12.45 9.04
CA ILE A 229 -16.53 -11.79 7.90
C ILE A 229 -17.33 -11.98 6.62
N LYS A 230 -17.87 -13.18 6.37
CA LYS A 230 -18.73 -13.44 5.21
C LYS A 230 -19.91 -12.49 5.16
N LYS A 231 -20.65 -12.41 6.27
CA LYS A 231 -21.83 -11.52 6.37
C LYS A 231 -21.50 -10.04 6.29
N ALA A 232 -20.41 -9.60 6.94
CA ALA A 232 -20.07 -8.17 7.02
C ALA A 232 -19.34 -7.64 5.79
N TYR A 233 -18.50 -8.46 5.13
CA TYR A 233 -17.53 -7.98 4.14
C TYR A 233 -17.50 -8.76 2.83
N LEU A 234 -18.04 -10.00 2.75
CA LEU A 234 -17.98 -10.80 1.53
C LEU A 234 -19.30 -10.84 0.75
N GLY A 235 -20.39 -10.33 1.34
CA GLY A 235 -21.72 -10.26 0.69
C GLY A 235 -22.44 -11.62 0.60
N GLU A 236 -22.12 -12.55 1.50
CA GLU A 236 -22.73 -13.87 1.63
C GLU A 236 -23.65 -13.95 2.85
#